data_17639f54cf2e4e79e8978e25e79e87c1
#
_entry.id   17639f54cf2e4e79e8978e25e79e87c1
#
_cell.length_a   1.000
_cell.length_b   1.000
_cell.length_c   1.000
_cell.angle_alpha   90.00
_cell.angle_beta   90.00
_cell.angle_gamma   90.00
#
_symmetry.space_group_name_H-M   'P 1'
#
loop_
_entity.id
_entity.type
_entity.pdbx_description
1 polymer ?
#
loop_
_entity_poly.entity_id
_entity_poly.type
_entity_poly.pdbx_seq_one_letter_code
_entity_poly.pdbx_strand_id
1 'polypeptide(L)'
;MTPKRLLEHWQDEGESAYLYKILADVEPDPRRRSVYLKLADVELQHQQKFAQLLAEQGVSVGEFRPGWRARLLGWMARRGGARAVLRLRIIDEASEVKNYLRERSSALSGSAAQISQQVARDEAIHAETLMKLAGSGGEPWHRMESGGFLRNVVYGFNDGLTANFGL
;
A
#
# COMPACT_ATOMS: atom_id res chain seq x y z
N MET A 1 -8.98 -1.97 -16.79
CA MET A 1 -8.17 -2.99 -16.07
C MET A 1 -8.81 -4.34 -16.28
N THR A 2 -8.05 -5.42 -16.46
CA THR A 2 -8.59 -6.78 -16.63
C THR A 2 -9.08 -7.35 -15.31
N PRO A 3 -10.10 -8.26 -15.31
CA PRO A 3 -10.55 -8.91 -14.07
C PRO A 3 -9.42 -9.62 -13.30
N LYS A 4 -8.50 -10.25 -14.03
CA LYS A 4 -7.34 -10.91 -13.43
C LYS A 4 -6.50 -9.91 -12.61
N ARG A 5 -6.22 -8.73 -13.19
CA ARG A 5 -5.40 -7.70 -12.52
C ARG A 5 -6.11 -7.09 -11.32
N LEU A 6 -7.43 -6.89 -11.41
CA LEU A 6 -8.23 -6.44 -10.28
C LEU A 6 -8.24 -7.46 -9.14
N LEU A 7 -8.25 -8.76 -9.47
CA LEU A 7 -8.19 -9.83 -8.47
C LEU A 7 -6.81 -9.89 -7.78
N GLU A 8 -5.73 -9.66 -8.53
CA GLU A 8 -4.38 -9.55 -7.98
C GLU A 8 -4.31 -8.39 -6.98
N HIS A 9 -4.76 -7.20 -7.35
CA HIS A 9 -4.81 -6.06 -6.42
C HIS A 9 -5.69 -6.34 -5.20
N TRP A 10 -6.89 -6.91 -5.39
CA TRP A 10 -7.76 -7.27 -4.27
C TRP A 10 -7.06 -8.23 -3.27
N GLN A 11 -6.26 -9.17 -3.78
CA GLN A 11 -5.49 -10.10 -2.96
C GLN A 11 -4.34 -9.37 -2.23
N ASP A 12 -3.59 -8.53 -2.94
CA ASP A 12 -2.43 -7.80 -2.39
C ASP A 12 -2.86 -6.87 -1.25
N GLU A 13 -3.94 -6.09 -1.43
CA GLU A 13 -4.50 -5.21 -0.39
C GLU A 13 -4.96 -6.00 0.85
N GLY A 14 -5.61 -7.15 0.63
CA GLY A 14 -6.00 -8.04 1.72
C GLY A 14 -4.80 -8.57 2.51
N GLU A 15 -3.70 -8.91 1.82
CA GLU A 15 -2.46 -9.37 2.45
C GLU A 15 -1.79 -8.25 3.24
N SER A 16 -1.81 -7.02 2.73
CA SER A 16 -1.32 -5.82 3.42
C SER A 16 -2.11 -5.56 4.69
N ALA A 17 -3.45 -5.56 4.61
CA ALA A 17 -4.33 -5.42 5.79
C ALA A 17 -4.07 -6.51 6.84
N TYR A 18 -3.91 -7.76 6.41
CA TYR A 18 -3.59 -8.89 7.28
C TYR A 18 -2.27 -8.68 8.02
N LEU A 19 -1.23 -8.24 7.32
CA LEU A 19 0.08 -8.00 7.91
C LEU A 19 0.06 -6.81 8.88
N TYR A 20 -0.60 -5.71 8.55
CA TYR A 20 -0.71 -4.56 9.45
C TYR A 20 -1.46 -4.89 10.73
N LYS A 21 -2.49 -5.74 10.69
CA LYS A 21 -3.15 -6.23 11.90
C LYS A 21 -2.18 -7.01 12.79
N ILE A 22 -1.37 -7.90 12.20
CA ILE A 22 -0.35 -8.64 12.97
C ILE A 22 0.71 -7.68 13.55
N LEU A 23 1.16 -6.67 12.77
CA LEU A 23 2.11 -5.68 13.28
C LEU A 23 1.53 -4.89 14.45
N ALA A 24 0.26 -4.54 14.40
CA ALA A 24 -0.44 -3.91 15.52
C ALA A 24 -0.50 -4.82 16.76
N ASP A 25 -0.78 -6.12 16.57
CA ASP A 25 -0.88 -7.08 17.66
C ASP A 25 0.44 -7.26 18.41
N VAL A 26 1.58 -7.21 17.70
CA VAL A 26 2.91 -7.44 18.27
C VAL A 26 3.64 -6.14 18.68
N GLU A 27 3.08 -4.98 18.39
CA GLU A 27 3.69 -3.68 18.70
C GLU A 27 3.35 -3.26 20.14
N PRO A 28 4.34 -3.10 21.03
CA PRO A 28 4.09 -2.71 22.42
C PRO A 28 3.75 -1.22 22.57
N ASP A 29 4.22 -0.34 21.68
CA ASP A 29 3.94 1.09 21.74
C ASP A 29 2.51 1.37 21.24
N PRO A 30 1.60 1.93 22.09
CA PRO A 30 0.21 2.19 21.71
C PRO A 30 0.06 3.17 20.54
N ARG A 31 0.98 4.14 20.40
CA ARG A 31 0.95 5.11 19.30
C ARG A 31 1.28 4.43 17.98
N ARG A 32 2.33 3.61 17.96
CA ARG A 32 2.74 2.83 16.78
C ARG A 32 1.69 1.78 16.42
N ARG A 33 1.12 1.10 17.42
CA ARG A 33 -0.02 0.19 17.23
C ARG A 33 -1.19 0.87 16.55
N SER A 34 -1.57 2.07 17.01
CA SER A 34 -2.64 2.85 16.39
C SER A 34 -2.36 3.19 14.92
N VAL A 35 -1.09 3.45 14.57
CA VAL A 35 -0.71 3.69 13.16
C VAL A 35 -0.92 2.43 12.33
N TYR A 36 -0.45 1.26 12.78
CA TYR A 36 -0.66 0.01 12.04
C TYR A 36 -2.13 -0.34 11.86
N LEU A 37 -2.98 -0.08 12.86
CA LEU A 37 -4.42 -0.29 12.71
C LEU A 37 -5.04 0.63 11.65
N LYS A 38 -4.64 1.91 11.60
CA LYS A 38 -5.09 2.84 10.58
C LYS A 38 -4.65 2.42 9.17
N LEU A 39 -3.41 1.95 9.03
CA LEU A 39 -2.93 1.40 7.76
C LEU A 39 -3.78 0.19 7.36
N ALA A 40 -4.02 -0.75 8.27
CA ALA A 40 -4.88 -1.90 7.98
C ALA A 40 -6.29 -1.51 7.53
N ASP A 41 -6.87 -0.46 8.12
CA ASP A 41 -8.20 0.03 7.73
C ASP A 41 -8.20 0.64 6.32
N VAL A 42 -7.14 1.36 5.93
CA VAL A 42 -6.99 1.90 4.57
C VAL A 42 -6.88 0.78 3.54
N GLU A 43 -6.05 -0.24 3.81
CA GLU A 43 -5.92 -1.39 2.91
C GLU A 43 -7.24 -2.16 2.73
N LEU A 44 -8.03 -2.30 3.79
CA LEU A 44 -9.37 -2.89 3.67
C LEU A 44 -10.31 -2.05 2.80
N GLN A 45 -10.18 -0.73 2.84
CA GLN A 45 -10.96 0.15 1.95
C GLN A 45 -10.50 0.00 0.49
N HIS A 46 -9.18 -0.11 0.24
CA HIS A 46 -8.65 -0.40 -1.09
C HIS A 46 -9.16 -1.74 -1.60
N GLN A 47 -9.08 -2.79 -0.78
CA GLN A 47 -9.60 -4.11 -1.11
C GLN A 47 -11.09 -4.07 -1.49
N GLN A 48 -11.90 -3.32 -0.75
CA GLN A 48 -13.32 -3.15 -1.06
C GLN A 48 -13.56 -2.43 -2.40
N LYS A 49 -12.76 -1.41 -2.73
CA LYS A 49 -12.84 -0.71 -4.02
C LYS A 49 -12.54 -1.66 -5.18
N PHE A 50 -11.52 -2.53 -5.05
CA PHE A 50 -11.21 -3.53 -6.08
C PHE A 50 -12.29 -4.62 -6.17
N ALA A 51 -12.89 -5.03 -5.05
CA ALA A 51 -14.04 -5.94 -5.06
C ALA A 51 -15.26 -5.34 -5.80
N GLN A 52 -15.52 -4.05 -5.62
CA GLN A 52 -16.58 -3.34 -6.34
C GLN A 52 -16.32 -3.30 -7.85
N LEU A 53 -15.08 -2.96 -8.28
CA LEU A 53 -14.70 -2.98 -9.69
C LEU A 53 -14.82 -4.38 -10.32
N LEU A 54 -14.52 -5.43 -9.56
CA LEU A 54 -14.70 -6.81 -9.98
C LEU A 54 -16.19 -7.14 -10.15
N ALA A 55 -17.03 -6.74 -9.19
CA ALA A 55 -18.47 -6.95 -9.25
C ALA A 55 -19.12 -6.22 -10.46
N GLU A 56 -18.66 -5.00 -10.81
CA GLU A 56 -19.06 -4.27 -12.01
C GLU A 56 -18.74 -5.04 -13.31
N GLN A 57 -17.70 -5.90 -13.27
CA GLN A 57 -17.33 -6.79 -14.40
C GLN A 57 -17.95 -8.19 -14.29
N GLY A 58 -18.90 -8.39 -13.37
CA GLY A 58 -19.60 -9.67 -13.17
C GLY A 58 -18.75 -10.73 -12.45
N VAL A 59 -17.64 -10.34 -11.82
CA VAL A 59 -16.76 -11.24 -11.07
C VAL A 59 -17.00 -11.07 -9.58
N SER A 60 -17.42 -12.14 -8.89
CA SER A 60 -17.54 -12.17 -7.44
C SER A 60 -16.23 -12.64 -6.80
N VAL A 61 -15.80 -11.96 -5.74
CA VAL A 61 -14.69 -12.41 -4.91
C VAL A 61 -15.18 -13.34 -3.81
N GLY A 62 -14.39 -14.35 -3.46
CA GLY A 62 -14.67 -15.23 -2.34
C GLY A 62 -14.17 -14.66 -1.01
N GLU A 63 -14.12 -15.53 0.00
CA GLU A 63 -13.50 -15.19 1.27
C GLU A 63 -11.99 -14.95 1.09
N PHE A 64 -11.49 -13.84 1.64
CA PHE A 64 -10.06 -13.54 1.61
C PHE A 64 -9.26 -14.58 2.42
N ARG A 65 -8.17 -15.06 1.84
CA ARG A 65 -7.21 -15.95 2.50
C ARG A 65 -5.80 -15.48 2.22
N PRO A 66 -4.99 -15.21 3.27
CA PRO A 66 -3.61 -14.77 3.07
C PRO A 66 -2.78 -15.87 2.41
N GLY A 67 -1.97 -15.51 1.43
CA GLY A 67 -1.04 -16.39 0.77
C GLY A 67 0.11 -16.83 1.69
N TRP A 68 0.91 -17.77 1.21
CA TRP A 68 2.00 -18.35 2.00
C TRP A 68 3.04 -17.30 2.42
N ARG A 69 3.35 -16.32 1.55
CA ARG A 69 4.31 -15.24 1.82
C ARG A 69 3.82 -14.34 2.96
N ALA A 70 2.58 -13.90 2.91
CA ALA A 70 1.97 -13.08 3.96
C ALA A 70 1.92 -13.82 5.30
N ARG A 71 1.60 -15.12 5.27
CA ARG A 71 1.61 -15.98 6.47
C ARG A 71 3.01 -16.13 7.06
N LEU A 72 4.05 -16.30 6.21
CA LEU A 72 5.44 -16.37 6.64
C LEU A 72 5.89 -15.06 7.29
N LEU A 73 5.62 -13.92 6.66
CA LEU A 73 5.93 -12.60 7.20
C LEU A 73 5.19 -12.35 8.52
N GLY A 74 3.92 -12.74 8.61
CA GLY A 74 3.16 -12.67 9.85
C GLY A 74 3.74 -13.54 10.96
N TRP A 75 4.22 -14.74 10.64
CA TRP A 75 4.93 -15.60 11.59
C TRP A 75 6.24 -14.96 12.06
N MET A 76 7.03 -14.38 11.14
CA MET A 76 8.27 -13.67 11.49
C MET A 76 7.98 -12.47 12.41
N ALA A 77 6.93 -11.71 12.14
CA ALA A 77 6.52 -10.59 12.97
C ALA A 77 6.14 -11.04 14.38
N ARG A 78 5.40 -12.15 14.51
CA ARG A 78 5.04 -12.71 15.83
C ARG A 78 6.24 -13.21 16.65
N ARG A 79 7.32 -13.65 15.98
CA ARG A 79 8.53 -14.13 16.64
C ARG A 79 9.55 -13.03 16.93
N GLY A 80 9.73 -12.09 16.00
CA GLY A 80 10.77 -11.07 16.05
C GLY A 80 10.25 -9.64 16.29
N GLY A 81 8.94 -9.47 16.49
CA GLY A 81 8.28 -8.17 16.61
C GLY A 81 8.13 -7.46 15.25
N ALA A 82 7.46 -6.31 15.26
CA ALA A 82 7.17 -5.53 14.06
C ALA A 82 8.43 -5.18 13.25
N ARG A 83 9.52 -4.88 13.90
CA ARG A 83 10.80 -4.50 13.25
C ARG A 83 11.37 -5.59 12.35
N ALA A 84 11.09 -6.87 12.60
CA ALA A 84 11.60 -7.99 11.81
C ALA A 84 11.13 -7.95 10.34
N VAL A 85 9.95 -7.39 10.08
CA VAL A 85 9.36 -7.34 8.74
C VAL A 85 9.16 -5.93 8.19
N LEU A 86 9.36 -4.90 9.02
CA LEU A 86 9.07 -3.51 8.66
C LEU A 86 9.80 -3.05 7.39
N ARG A 87 11.09 -3.42 7.24
CA ARG A 87 11.87 -3.08 6.03
C ARG A 87 11.32 -3.73 4.77
N LEU A 88 10.84 -4.98 4.87
CA LEU A 88 10.21 -5.67 3.75
C LEU A 88 8.91 -4.98 3.36
N ARG A 89 8.10 -4.57 4.33
CA ARG A 89 6.88 -3.80 4.06
C ARG A 89 7.15 -2.47 3.35
N ILE A 90 8.16 -1.71 3.78
CA ILE A 90 8.56 -0.46 3.10
C ILE A 90 8.90 -0.71 1.63
N ILE A 91 9.60 -1.81 1.33
CA ILE A 91 9.95 -2.18 -0.05
C ILE A 91 8.70 -2.60 -0.84
N ASP A 92 7.79 -3.34 -0.23
CA ASP A 92 6.54 -3.76 -0.86
C ASP A 92 5.70 -2.54 -1.22
N GLU A 93 5.42 -1.62 -0.29
CA GLU A 93 4.68 -0.37 -0.53
C GLU A 93 5.29 0.46 -1.67
N ALA A 94 6.62 0.64 -1.64
CA ALA A 94 7.32 1.36 -2.71
C ALA A 94 7.20 0.68 -4.08
N SER A 95 7.10 -0.64 -4.10
CA SER A 95 6.89 -1.43 -5.33
C SER A 95 5.47 -1.30 -5.84
N GLU A 96 4.49 -1.26 -4.95
CA GLU A 96 3.07 -1.05 -5.27
C GLU A 96 2.84 0.30 -5.92
N VAL A 97 3.42 1.39 -5.37
CA VAL A 97 3.40 2.71 -6.02
C VAL A 97 3.86 2.64 -7.48
N LYS A 98 4.99 1.95 -7.74
CA LYS A 98 5.53 1.81 -9.12
C LYS A 98 4.57 1.04 -10.02
N ASN A 99 3.92 0.00 -9.50
CA ASN A 99 2.97 -0.82 -10.25
C ASN A 99 1.74 0.01 -10.64
N TYR A 100 1.12 0.72 -9.70
CA TYR A 100 -0.04 1.57 -9.96
C TYR A 100 0.26 2.71 -10.93
N LEU A 101 1.43 3.34 -10.84
CA LEU A 101 1.84 4.40 -11.77
C LEU A 101 2.09 3.86 -13.19
N ARG A 102 2.64 2.64 -13.32
CA ARG A 102 2.83 1.99 -14.62
C ARG A 102 1.49 1.64 -15.26
N GLU A 103 0.53 1.18 -14.50
CA GLU A 103 -0.81 0.88 -14.96
C GLU A 103 -1.55 2.12 -15.45
N ARG A 104 -1.37 3.26 -14.79
CA ARG A 104 -1.91 4.55 -15.24
C ARG A 104 -1.40 4.92 -16.64
N SER A 105 -0.14 4.65 -16.96
CA SER A 105 0.45 4.98 -18.27
C SER A 105 -0.06 4.08 -19.40
N SER A 106 -0.68 2.93 -19.05
CA SER A 106 -1.19 1.95 -20.01
C SER A 106 -2.69 2.08 -20.33
N ALA A 107 -3.16 3.33 -20.54
CA ALA A 107 -4.49 3.64 -21.10
C ALA A 107 -5.70 3.19 -20.24
N LEU A 108 -5.63 3.32 -18.90
CA LEU A 108 -6.81 3.23 -18.07
C LEU A 108 -7.67 4.48 -18.24
N SER A 109 -8.96 4.31 -18.49
CA SER A 109 -9.97 5.38 -18.50
C SER A 109 -11.07 5.07 -17.48
N GLY A 110 -11.72 6.11 -16.96
CA GLY A 110 -12.86 5.95 -16.05
C GLY A 110 -12.49 5.69 -14.58
N SER A 111 -13.41 5.04 -13.85
CA SER A 111 -13.34 4.81 -12.40
C SER A 111 -12.09 4.03 -11.95
N ALA A 112 -11.68 3.04 -12.72
CA ALA A 112 -10.49 2.24 -12.44
C ALA A 112 -9.20 3.07 -12.42
N ALA A 113 -9.06 4.06 -13.32
CA ALA A 113 -7.90 4.96 -13.35
C ALA A 113 -7.86 5.86 -12.11
N GLN A 114 -9.02 6.38 -11.69
CA GLN A 114 -9.11 7.23 -10.49
C GLN A 114 -8.78 6.44 -9.23
N ILE A 115 -9.31 5.23 -9.10
CA ILE A 115 -9.02 4.35 -7.97
C ILE A 115 -7.53 4.01 -7.91
N SER A 116 -6.92 3.57 -9.01
CA SER A 116 -5.48 3.26 -9.06
C SER A 116 -4.61 4.47 -8.72
N GLN A 117 -5.01 5.67 -9.14
CA GLN A 117 -4.29 6.90 -8.78
C GLN A 117 -4.41 7.22 -7.29
N GLN A 118 -5.59 7.04 -6.70
CA GLN A 118 -5.80 7.26 -5.26
C GLN A 118 -4.97 6.25 -4.46
N VAL A 119 -5.07 4.96 -4.78
CA VAL A 119 -4.30 3.91 -4.11
C VAL A 119 -2.79 4.19 -4.21
N ALA A 120 -2.26 4.55 -5.38
CA ALA A 120 -0.85 4.91 -5.53
C ALA A 120 -0.38 6.06 -4.61
N ARG A 121 -1.26 7.03 -4.32
CA ARG A 121 -0.96 8.10 -3.36
C ARG A 121 -0.94 7.59 -1.93
N ASP A 122 -1.93 6.79 -1.58
CA ASP A 122 -2.05 6.22 -0.24
C ASP A 122 -0.84 5.31 0.04
N GLU A 123 -0.41 4.47 -0.92
CA GLU A 123 0.80 3.64 -0.81
C GLU A 123 2.09 4.46 -0.60
N ALA A 124 2.22 5.62 -1.28
CA ALA A 124 3.35 6.51 -1.06
C ALA A 124 3.36 7.08 0.37
N ILE A 125 2.19 7.41 0.92
CA ILE A 125 2.03 7.88 2.31
C ILE A 125 2.31 6.74 3.29
N HIS A 126 1.88 5.52 2.99
CA HIS A 126 2.15 4.33 3.79
C HIS A 126 3.66 4.08 3.89
N ALA A 127 4.37 4.05 2.77
CA ALA A 127 5.81 3.88 2.74
C ALA A 127 6.55 4.95 3.56
N GLU A 128 6.15 6.23 3.45
CA GLU A 128 6.71 7.32 4.24
C GLU A 128 6.43 7.14 5.74
N THR A 129 5.21 6.75 6.08
CA THR A 129 4.80 6.50 7.47
C THR A 129 5.60 5.36 8.09
N LEU A 130 5.76 4.25 7.36
CA LEU A 130 6.56 3.11 7.81
C LEU A 130 8.04 3.47 7.99
N MET A 131 8.60 4.30 7.11
CA MET A 131 9.97 4.79 7.26
C MET A 131 10.15 5.62 8.53
N LYS A 132 9.20 6.50 8.85
CA LYS A 132 9.20 7.25 10.11
C LYS A 132 9.13 6.31 11.32
N LEU A 133 8.28 5.29 11.26
CA LEU A 133 8.19 4.26 12.32
C LEU A 133 9.45 3.42 12.46
N ALA A 134 10.19 3.19 11.38
CA ALA A 134 11.46 2.46 11.43
C ALA A 134 12.59 3.20 12.17
N GLY A 135 12.34 4.44 12.61
CA GLY A 135 13.35 5.27 13.27
C GLY A 135 14.39 5.81 12.30
N SER A 136 14.12 5.74 11.01
CA SER A 136 14.96 6.31 9.95
C SER A 136 14.77 7.82 9.87
N GLY A 137 14.74 8.49 11.02
CA GLY A 137 14.54 9.94 11.17
C GLY A 137 15.76 10.80 10.78
N GLY A 138 16.75 10.24 10.11
CA GLY A 138 17.84 10.94 9.44
C GLY A 138 17.90 10.45 8.01
N GLU A 139 17.39 11.23 7.07
CA GLU A 139 17.48 11.09 5.61
C GLU A 139 17.82 9.67 5.07
N PRO A 140 16.87 8.68 5.16
CA PRO A 140 17.14 7.33 4.62
C PRO A 140 17.20 7.33 3.09
N TRP A 141 16.80 8.44 2.47
CA TRP A 141 16.71 8.64 1.03
C TRP A 141 18.03 8.47 0.28
N HIS A 142 19.16 8.75 0.94
CA HIS A 142 20.48 8.63 0.33
C HIS A 142 21.02 7.19 0.24
N ARG A 143 20.35 6.22 0.90
CA ARG A 143 20.78 4.81 0.91
C ARG A 143 19.87 3.84 0.19
N MET A 144 18.67 4.28 -0.24
CA MET A 144 17.77 3.45 -1.01
C MET A 144 17.46 4.16 -2.33
N GLU A 145 17.72 3.52 -3.45
CA GLU A 145 17.31 4.00 -4.79
C GLU A 145 15.81 4.35 -4.87
N SER A 146 14.99 3.74 -4.00
CA SER A 146 13.55 3.99 -3.86
C SER A 146 13.21 5.30 -3.13
N GLY A 147 14.11 5.87 -2.30
CA GLY A 147 13.79 7.06 -1.49
C GLY A 147 13.61 8.33 -2.32
N GLY A 148 14.45 8.53 -3.33
CA GLY A 148 14.32 9.63 -4.29
C GLY A 148 13.05 9.50 -5.13
N PHE A 149 12.68 8.27 -5.50
CA PHE A 149 11.47 7.98 -6.24
C PHE A 149 10.20 8.30 -5.43
N LEU A 150 10.11 7.85 -4.17
CA LEU A 150 8.96 8.13 -3.30
C LEU A 150 8.79 9.63 -3.05
N ARG A 151 9.89 10.34 -2.80
CA ARG A 151 9.88 11.80 -2.66
C ARG A 151 9.31 12.47 -3.92
N ASN A 152 9.79 12.08 -5.10
CA ASN A 152 9.30 12.61 -6.36
C ASN A 152 7.83 12.25 -6.62
N VAL A 153 7.36 11.08 -6.19
CA VAL A 153 5.95 10.68 -6.29
C VAL A 153 5.09 11.54 -5.38
N VAL A 154 5.43 11.68 -4.09
CA VAL A 154 4.66 12.48 -3.13
C VAL A 154 4.62 13.96 -3.54
N TYR A 155 5.76 14.54 -3.92
CA TYR A 155 5.80 15.96 -4.36
C TYR A 155 5.24 16.16 -5.77
N GLY A 156 5.47 15.22 -6.69
CA GLY A 156 4.91 15.29 -8.04
C GLY A 156 3.38 15.20 -8.09
N PHE A 157 2.75 14.53 -7.10
CA PHE A 157 1.30 14.56 -6.94
C PHE A 157 0.79 15.93 -6.45
N ASN A 158 1.55 16.63 -5.59
CA ASN A 158 1.18 17.98 -5.13
C ASN A 158 1.27 19.00 -6.26
N ASP A 159 2.32 18.95 -7.10
CA ASP A 159 2.48 19.89 -8.21
C ASP A 159 1.45 19.68 -9.32
N GLY A 160 1.03 18.42 -9.56
CA GLY A 160 -0.03 18.08 -10.52
C GLY A 160 -1.42 18.55 -10.11
N LEU A 161 -1.68 18.73 -8.80
CA LEU A 161 -2.95 19.25 -8.30
C LEU A 161 -3.04 20.80 -8.41
N THR A 162 -1.93 21.50 -8.25
CA THR A 162 -1.91 22.98 -8.39
C THR A 162 -2.02 23.43 -9.85
N ALA A 163 -1.57 22.62 -10.80
CA ALA A 163 -1.66 22.92 -12.23
C ALA A 163 -3.08 22.76 -12.82
N ASN A 164 -3.99 22.02 -12.17
CA ASN A 164 -5.35 21.77 -12.66
C ASN A 164 -6.43 22.67 -12.04
N PHE A 165 -6.10 23.56 -11.13
CA PHE A 165 -7.04 24.53 -10.52
C PHE A 165 -6.74 25.99 -10.88
N GLY A 166 -5.88 26.21 -11.87
CA GLY A 166 -5.56 27.53 -12.39
C GLY A 166 -6.13 27.75 -13.80
N LEU A 167 -7.46 27.83 -13.93
CA LEU A 167 -8.21 28.52 -15.01
C LEU A 167 -9.55 28.96 -14.46
#